data_04bffe70d921df1c4991c0aac60af26e
#
_entry.id   04bffe70d921df1c4991c0aac60af26e
#
_cell.length_a   1.000
_cell.length_b   1.000
_cell.length_c   1.000
_cell.angle_alpha   90.00
_cell.angle_beta   90.00
_cell.angle_gamma   90.00
#
_symmetry.space_group_name_H-M   'P 1'
#
loop_
_entity.id
_entity.type
_entity.pdbx_description
1 polymer ?
#
loop_
_entity_poly.entity_id
_entity_poly.type
_entity_poly.pdbx_seq_one_letter_code
_entity_poly.pdbx_strand_id
1 'polypeptide(L)'
;MTSRREFLQTSSLAAALSATARGRQIQTLGVQLYTVRTVLPQKPAETLKAIDAIGYREAEATYVGLDQIWSALEATRLKPVSIHLDSALVTKGKDDDIARTFDELKKRGFSFAVFPYLPPAERGGLDVIRAVADRLNRAGEKCRSAGLSFCYHNHAFEFEPMEGTTPFQVLMDSTDKKLVGLEMDVFWVSVAGHDPAELLGKLSGRVPLLHLKDKEKDTPLMYKEAVARTAFKEVGHGVIDWPKVLNAAASAGVSHYIVEQDQTPGDPLESLRQSFAYVSKLNY
;
A
#
# COMPACT_ATOMS: atom_id res chain seq x y z
N MET A 1 -63.38 -7.67 4.84
CA MET A 1 -63.03 -7.89 3.42
C MET A 1 -61.90 -6.91 3.06
N THR A 2 -60.69 -7.36 3.12
CA THR A 2 -59.51 -6.54 2.73
C THR A 2 -59.45 -6.39 1.23
N SER A 3 -59.31 -5.18 0.74
CA SER A 3 -59.40 -4.84 -0.70
C SER A 3 -58.15 -5.34 -1.46
N ARG A 4 -58.32 -5.71 -2.73
CA ARG A 4 -57.22 -6.14 -3.63
C ARG A 4 -56.06 -5.13 -3.73
N ARG A 5 -56.27 -3.88 -3.33
CA ARG A 5 -55.27 -2.82 -3.35
C ARG A 5 -54.31 -2.92 -2.15
N GLU A 6 -54.75 -3.37 -0.99
CA GLU A 6 -53.90 -3.54 0.19
C GLU A 6 -53.00 -4.77 0.05
N PHE A 7 -53.45 -5.81 -0.62
CA PHE A 7 -52.67 -7.02 -0.89
C PHE A 7 -51.46 -6.77 -1.84
N LEU A 8 -51.62 -5.84 -2.78
CA LEU A 8 -50.54 -5.47 -3.71
C LEU A 8 -49.51 -4.54 -3.10
N GLN A 9 -49.87 -3.76 -2.08
CA GLN A 9 -48.90 -2.88 -1.39
C GLN A 9 -48.02 -3.64 -0.38
N THR A 10 -48.53 -4.68 0.24
CA THR A 10 -47.72 -5.53 1.16
C THR A 10 -46.77 -6.46 0.43
N SER A 11 -47.08 -6.87 -0.82
CA SER A 11 -46.19 -7.70 -1.62
C SER A 11 -44.96 -6.93 -2.19
N SER A 12 -45.07 -5.60 -2.35
CA SER A 12 -43.98 -4.77 -2.87
C SER A 12 -42.90 -4.43 -1.83
N LEU A 13 -43.24 -4.44 -0.54
CA LEU A 13 -42.28 -4.19 0.55
C LEU A 13 -41.43 -5.43 0.90
N ALA A 14 -41.94 -6.65 0.66
CA ALA A 14 -41.22 -7.88 0.96
C ALA A 14 -40.14 -8.22 -0.09
N ALA A 15 -40.24 -7.69 -1.30
CA ALA A 15 -39.26 -7.90 -2.36
C ALA A 15 -38.01 -6.99 -2.26
N ALA A 16 -38.06 -5.92 -1.47
CA ALA A 16 -36.97 -4.97 -1.31
C ALA A 16 -35.95 -5.37 -0.22
N LEU A 17 -36.22 -6.41 0.59
CA LEU A 17 -35.40 -6.83 1.72
C LEU A 17 -34.53 -8.08 1.46
N SER A 18 -34.50 -8.57 0.22
CA SER A 18 -33.66 -9.70 -0.19
C SER A 18 -32.52 -9.30 -1.12
N ALA A 19 -32.06 -8.06 -1.09
CA ALA A 19 -30.72 -7.74 -1.52
C ALA A 19 -29.77 -8.33 -0.45
N THR A 20 -29.45 -9.63 -0.60
CA THR A 20 -28.31 -10.21 0.09
C THR A 20 -27.15 -9.25 -0.09
N ALA A 21 -26.65 -8.68 1.01
CA ALA A 21 -25.42 -7.92 1.01
C ALA A 21 -24.33 -8.85 0.42
N ARG A 22 -24.12 -8.79 -0.91
CA ARG A 22 -22.94 -9.40 -1.50
C ARG A 22 -21.77 -8.71 -0.84
N GLY A 23 -20.99 -9.45 -0.07
CA GLY A 23 -19.77 -8.93 0.53
C GLY A 23 -18.93 -8.22 -0.55
N ARG A 24 -18.23 -7.19 -0.17
CA ARG A 24 -17.30 -6.48 -1.07
C ARG A 24 -16.15 -7.41 -1.43
N GLN A 25 -15.62 -7.23 -2.64
CA GLN A 25 -14.40 -7.91 -3.10
C GLN A 25 -13.47 -6.86 -3.72
N ILE A 26 -12.17 -7.07 -3.59
CA ILE A 26 -11.18 -6.27 -4.32
C ILE A 26 -11.29 -6.64 -5.80
N GLN A 27 -11.60 -5.66 -6.64
CA GLN A 27 -11.78 -5.87 -8.08
C GLN A 27 -10.44 -5.84 -8.83
N THR A 28 -9.48 -5.07 -8.35
CA THR A 28 -8.17 -4.91 -8.96
C THR A 28 -7.11 -5.05 -7.88
N LEU A 29 -6.20 -5.99 -8.06
CA LEU A 29 -5.13 -6.26 -7.12
C LEU A 29 -3.78 -5.87 -7.74
N GLY A 30 -3.01 -5.11 -7.01
CA GLY A 30 -1.66 -4.69 -7.31
C GLY A 30 -0.60 -5.59 -6.68
N VAL A 31 0.62 -5.48 -7.16
CA VAL A 31 1.80 -6.13 -6.63
C VAL A 31 2.95 -5.15 -6.51
N GLN A 32 3.64 -5.16 -5.36
CA GLN A 32 4.92 -4.47 -5.22
C GLN A 32 6.04 -5.36 -5.78
N LEU A 33 6.71 -4.85 -6.82
CA LEU A 33 7.73 -5.62 -7.56
C LEU A 33 9.00 -5.92 -6.74
N TYR A 34 9.18 -5.24 -5.60
CA TYR A 34 10.24 -5.59 -4.65
C TYR A 34 10.14 -7.02 -4.14
N THR A 35 8.93 -7.59 -4.07
CA THR A 35 8.70 -9.00 -3.73
C THR A 35 9.50 -9.96 -4.62
N VAL A 36 9.62 -9.63 -5.90
CA VAL A 36 10.33 -10.44 -6.91
C VAL A 36 11.73 -9.92 -7.24
N ARG A 37 12.31 -9.03 -6.42
CA ARG A 37 13.63 -8.40 -6.65
C ARG A 37 14.78 -9.37 -6.87
N THR A 38 14.65 -10.60 -6.39
CA THR A 38 15.69 -11.64 -6.54
C THR A 38 15.69 -12.30 -7.92
N VAL A 39 14.59 -12.24 -8.67
CA VAL A 39 14.41 -12.86 -9.98
C VAL A 39 14.15 -11.86 -11.10
N LEU A 40 13.48 -10.76 -10.79
CA LEU A 40 13.07 -9.75 -11.76
C LEU A 40 14.23 -9.14 -12.58
N PRO A 41 15.39 -8.76 -12.00
CA PRO A 41 16.48 -8.18 -12.78
C PRO A 41 17.11 -9.15 -13.79
N GLN A 42 17.08 -10.46 -13.50
CA GLN A 42 17.66 -11.48 -14.38
C GLN A 42 16.70 -11.90 -15.50
N LYS A 43 15.38 -11.88 -15.23
CA LYS A 43 14.34 -12.38 -16.12
C LYS A 43 13.12 -11.48 -16.16
N PRO A 44 13.25 -10.21 -16.54
CA PRO A 44 12.14 -9.24 -16.40
C PRO A 44 10.89 -9.67 -17.20
N ALA A 45 11.04 -10.08 -18.44
CA ALA A 45 9.91 -10.44 -19.29
C ALA A 45 9.18 -11.71 -18.79
N GLU A 46 9.91 -12.73 -18.36
CA GLU A 46 9.33 -13.97 -17.81
C GLU A 46 8.60 -13.68 -16.49
N THR A 47 9.25 -12.94 -15.60
CA THR A 47 8.72 -12.61 -14.26
C THR A 47 7.43 -11.80 -14.37
N LEU A 48 7.42 -10.71 -15.16
CA LEU A 48 6.26 -9.84 -15.30
C LEU A 48 5.10 -10.54 -16.02
N LYS A 49 5.37 -11.39 -17.03
CA LYS A 49 4.35 -12.23 -17.65
C LYS A 49 3.75 -13.24 -16.68
N ALA A 50 4.55 -13.82 -15.79
CA ALA A 50 4.06 -14.74 -14.77
C ALA A 50 3.15 -14.01 -13.77
N ILE A 51 3.50 -12.81 -13.32
CA ILE A 51 2.67 -11.97 -12.45
C ILE A 51 1.34 -11.61 -13.13
N ASP A 52 1.37 -11.19 -14.39
CA ASP A 52 0.16 -10.92 -15.18
C ASP A 52 -0.71 -12.17 -15.34
N ALA A 53 -0.09 -13.34 -15.57
CA ALA A 53 -0.79 -14.62 -15.69
C ALA A 53 -1.43 -15.09 -14.38
N ILE A 54 -0.84 -14.78 -13.21
CA ILE A 54 -1.43 -15.02 -11.89
C ILE A 54 -2.75 -14.26 -11.76
N GLY A 55 -2.83 -13.02 -12.27
CA GLY A 55 -4.05 -12.23 -12.26
C GLY A 55 -3.89 -10.81 -11.73
N TYR A 56 -2.72 -10.40 -11.28
CA TYR A 56 -2.45 -9.02 -10.90
C TYR A 56 -2.68 -8.07 -12.08
N ARG A 57 -3.10 -6.85 -11.79
CA ARG A 57 -3.42 -5.83 -12.83
C ARG A 57 -2.77 -4.49 -12.59
N GLU A 58 -2.26 -4.25 -11.39
CA GLU A 58 -1.51 -3.06 -11.04
C GLU A 58 -0.10 -3.46 -10.57
N ALA A 59 0.86 -2.63 -10.88
CA ALA A 59 2.23 -2.78 -10.43
C ALA A 59 2.66 -1.53 -9.66
N GLU A 60 3.27 -1.75 -8.52
CA GLU A 60 4.11 -0.79 -7.86
C GLU A 60 5.56 -1.14 -8.13
N ALA A 61 6.28 -0.20 -8.77
CA ALA A 61 7.66 -0.39 -9.14
C ALA A 61 8.62 0.22 -8.11
N THR A 62 9.91 -0.07 -8.25
CA THR A 62 10.97 0.68 -7.58
C THR A 62 11.65 1.57 -8.61
N TYR A 63 11.98 2.81 -8.23
CA TYR A 63 12.65 3.77 -9.13
C TYR A 63 14.02 3.27 -9.57
N VAL A 64 14.76 2.69 -8.61
CA VAL A 64 16.04 2.05 -8.92
C VAL A 64 15.78 0.78 -9.75
N GLY A 65 16.32 0.75 -10.95
CA GLY A 65 16.15 -0.36 -11.90
C GLY A 65 14.90 -0.29 -12.78
N LEU A 66 14.08 0.79 -12.69
CA LEU A 66 12.87 0.93 -13.50
C LEU A 66 13.14 0.78 -15.00
N ASP A 67 14.16 1.45 -15.53
CA ASP A 67 14.48 1.42 -16.95
C ASP A 67 14.83 0.02 -17.46
N GLN A 68 15.40 -0.83 -16.60
CA GLN A 68 15.77 -2.20 -16.95
C GLN A 68 14.56 -3.11 -17.17
N ILE A 69 13.45 -2.80 -16.52
CA ILE A 69 12.22 -3.60 -16.58
C ILE A 69 11.10 -2.95 -17.41
N TRP A 70 11.28 -1.68 -17.83
CA TRP A 70 10.20 -0.87 -18.37
C TRP A 70 9.55 -1.49 -19.61
N SER A 71 10.33 -1.84 -20.63
CA SER A 71 9.78 -2.45 -21.84
C SER A 71 9.09 -3.79 -21.60
N ALA A 72 9.56 -4.54 -20.60
CA ALA A 72 8.93 -5.80 -20.21
C ALA A 72 7.60 -5.55 -19.47
N LEU A 73 7.52 -4.48 -18.66
CA LEU A 73 6.29 -4.07 -17.97
C LEU A 73 5.23 -3.61 -18.97
N GLU A 74 5.61 -2.76 -19.93
CA GLU A 74 4.71 -2.30 -21.02
C GLU A 74 4.15 -3.45 -21.88
N ALA A 75 4.86 -4.56 -21.97
CA ALA A 75 4.42 -5.75 -22.71
C ALA A 75 3.39 -6.62 -21.95
N THR A 76 2.96 -6.21 -20.76
CA THR A 76 1.95 -6.88 -19.93
C THR A 76 0.68 -6.06 -19.78
N ARG A 77 -0.34 -6.61 -19.09
CA ARG A 77 -1.55 -5.88 -18.68
C ARG A 77 -1.40 -5.18 -17.32
N LEU A 78 -0.22 -5.25 -16.70
CA LEU A 78 0.06 -4.58 -15.44
C LEU A 78 0.15 -3.07 -15.66
N LYS A 79 -0.72 -2.32 -15.01
CA LYS A 79 -0.68 -0.86 -15.04
C LYS A 79 0.29 -0.33 -14.01
N PRO A 80 1.25 0.53 -14.35
CA PRO A 80 2.15 1.16 -13.39
C PRO A 80 1.35 2.20 -12.58
N VAL A 81 0.89 1.83 -11.38
CA VAL A 81 0.05 2.70 -10.53
C VAL A 81 0.91 3.55 -9.62
N SER A 82 1.85 2.95 -8.90
CA SER A 82 2.70 3.62 -7.92
C SER A 82 4.16 3.23 -8.09
N ILE A 83 5.04 4.05 -7.52
CA ILE A 83 6.48 3.83 -7.56
C ILE A 83 7.15 4.25 -6.25
N HIS A 84 7.92 3.35 -5.68
CA HIS A 84 8.84 3.63 -4.58
C HIS A 84 10.06 4.39 -5.10
N LEU A 85 10.21 5.64 -4.68
CA LEU A 85 11.31 6.53 -5.07
C LEU A 85 12.64 6.09 -4.45
N ASP A 86 13.74 6.58 -4.99
CA ASP A 86 14.97 6.66 -4.20
C ASP A 86 14.76 7.69 -3.09
N SER A 87 14.90 7.27 -1.83
CA SER A 87 14.73 8.16 -0.67
C SER A 87 15.66 9.38 -0.73
N ALA A 88 16.87 9.22 -1.28
CA ALA A 88 17.83 10.30 -1.43
C ALA A 88 17.33 11.42 -2.35
N LEU A 89 16.46 11.12 -3.31
CA LEU A 89 15.83 12.13 -4.16
C LEU A 89 15.06 13.15 -3.31
N VAL A 90 14.32 12.70 -2.31
CA VAL A 90 13.50 13.58 -1.45
C VAL A 90 14.34 14.19 -0.31
N THR A 91 15.23 13.40 0.31
CA THR A 91 15.98 13.84 1.49
C THR A 91 17.19 14.72 1.15
N LYS A 92 17.78 14.55 -0.04
CA LYS A 92 19.03 15.23 -0.47
C LYS A 92 18.95 15.85 -1.84
N GLY A 93 17.91 15.51 -2.63
CA GLY A 93 17.75 16.00 -4.00
C GLY A 93 17.45 17.49 -4.07
N LYS A 94 17.78 18.08 -5.22
CA LYS A 94 17.40 19.45 -5.53
C LYS A 94 15.95 19.48 -6.05
N ASP A 95 15.29 20.57 -5.84
CA ASP A 95 13.91 20.79 -6.26
C ASP A 95 13.66 20.52 -7.75
N ASP A 96 14.62 20.92 -8.63
CA ASP A 96 14.51 20.70 -10.08
C ASP A 96 14.66 19.22 -10.45
N ASP A 97 15.48 18.45 -9.73
CA ASP A 97 15.64 17.02 -9.95
C ASP A 97 14.36 16.28 -9.54
N ILE A 98 13.76 16.67 -8.42
CA ILE A 98 12.49 16.13 -7.93
C ILE A 98 11.36 16.40 -8.95
N ALA A 99 11.24 17.65 -9.42
CA ALA A 99 10.21 18.04 -10.38
C ALA A 99 10.36 17.27 -11.71
N ARG A 100 11.58 17.19 -12.24
CA ARG A 100 11.89 16.45 -13.48
C ARG A 100 11.56 14.97 -13.36
N THR A 101 11.89 14.35 -12.21
CA THR A 101 11.55 12.95 -11.95
C THR A 101 10.04 12.74 -11.97
N PHE A 102 9.27 13.61 -11.31
CA PHE A 102 7.81 13.47 -11.31
C PHE A 102 7.19 13.66 -12.69
N ASP A 103 7.69 14.58 -13.50
CA ASP A 103 7.25 14.76 -14.90
C ASP A 103 7.53 13.51 -15.75
N GLU A 104 8.66 12.86 -15.55
CA GLU A 104 9.01 11.59 -16.23
C GLU A 104 8.09 10.45 -15.79
N LEU A 105 7.84 10.32 -14.49
CA LEU A 105 6.94 9.30 -13.95
C LEU A 105 5.50 9.49 -14.45
N LYS A 106 5.04 10.74 -14.53
CA LYS A 106 3.73 11.05 -15.11
C LYS A 106 3.62 10.64 -16.57
N LYS A 107 4.65 10.90 -17.37
CA LYS A 107 4.71 10.48 -18.78
C LYS A 107 4.67 8.96 -18.94
N ARG A 108 5.22 8.21 -17.98
CA ARG A 108 5.16 6.74 -17.91
C ARG A 108 3.84 6.19 -17.38
N GLY A 109 2.88 7.06 -17.02
CA GLY A 109 1.53 6.66 -16.62
C GLY A 109 1.34 6.34 -15.14
N PHE A 110 2.34 6.61 -14.29
CA PHE A 110 2.17 6.51 -12.84
C PHE A 110 1.13 7.50 -12.33
N SER A 111 0.46 7.15 -11.25
CA SER A 111 -0.49 7.98 -10.53
C SER A 111 0.03 8.42 -9.17
N PHE A 112 0.88 7.59 -8.56
CA PHE A 112 1.45 7.83 -7.23
C PHE A 112 2.97 7.72 -7.26
N ALA A 113 3.61 8.61 -6.50
CA ALA A 113 5.02 8.53 -6.13
C ALA A 113 5.11 8.37 -4.61
N VAL A 114 5.86 7.39 -4.14
CA VAL A 114 5.91 7.02 -2.73
C VAL A 114 7.32 7.24 -2.19
N PHE A 115 7.43 7.91 -1.04
CA PHE A 115 8.63 7.93 -0.23
C PHE A 115 8.67 6.64 0.59
N PRO A 116 9.53 5.66 0.21
CA PRO A 116 9.34 4.30 0.68
C PRO A 116 9.99 4.03 2.05
N TYR A 117 11.00 4.81 2.43
CA TYR A 117 11.82 4.47 3.58
C TYR A 117 12.69 5.63 4.03
N LEU A 118 12.72 5.89 5.32
CA LEU A 118 13.69 6.80 5.93
C LEU A 118 14.90 6.00 6.43
N PRO A 119 16.10 6.19 5.84
CA PRO A 119 17.28 5.43 6.24
C PRO A 119 17.64 5.66 7.71
N PRO A 120 18.17 4.65 8.45
CA PRO A 120 18.51 4.80 9.87
C PRO A 120 19.43 5.98 10.17
N ALA A 121 20.36 6.30 9.27
CA ALA A 121 21.27 7.45 9.42
C ALA A 121 20.56 8.82 9.32
N GLU A 122 19.31 8.85 8.83
CA GLU A 122 18.48 10.05 8.68
C GLU A 122 17.35 10.10 9.72
N ARG A 123 17.28 9.09 10.61
CA ARG A 123 16.40 9.06 11.78
C ARG A 123 17.11 9.73 12.94
N GLY A 124 16.52 10.74 13.51
CA GLY A 124 17.08 11.43 14.69
C GLY A 124 15.98 11.64 15.72
N GLY A 125 16.13 12.66 16.53
CA GLY A 125 15.05 13.13 17.41
C GLY A 125 13.87 13.72 16.62
N LEU A 126 12.80 14.11 17.33
CA LEU A 126 11.57 14.60 16.71
C LEU A 126 11.79 15.84 15.82
N ASP A 127 12.82 16.64 16.08
CA ASP A 127 13.14 17.79 15.21
C ASP A 127 13.64 17.37 13.83
N VAL A 128 14.40 16.26 13.76
CA VAL A 128 14.80 15.67 12.47
C VAL A 128 13.57 15.16 11.72
N ILE A 129 12.64 14.51 12.43
CA ILE A 129 11.39 14.03 11.85
C ILE A 129 10.53 15.19 11.32
N ARG A 130 10.44 16.31 12.02
CA ARG A 130 9.77 17.53 11.52
C ARG A 130 10.45 18.08 10.27
N ALA A 131 11.78 18.11 10.24
CA ALA A 131 12.51 18.52 9.03
C ALA A 131 12.28 17.57 7.85
N VAL A 132 12.11 16.28 8.09
CA VAL A 132 11.68 15.30 7.06
C VAL A 132 10.26 15.63 6.59
N ALA A 133 9.32 15.89 7.49
CA ALA A 133 7.95 16.27 7.13
C ALA A 133 7.90 17.52 6.22
N ASP A 134 8.75 18.52 6.48
CA ASP A 134 8.86 19.70 5.63
C ASP A 134 9.35 19.35 4.20
N ARG A 135 10.28 18.41 4.09
CA ARG A 135 10.75 17.92 2.77
C ARG A 135 9.68 17.13 2.05
N LEU A 136 8.92 16.30 2.78
CA LEU A 136 7.79 15.56 2.22
C LEU A 136 6.70 16.51 1.70
N ASN A 137 6.38 17.58 2.43
CA ASN A 137 5.45 18.61 1.96
C ASN A 137 5.92 19.26 0.66
N ARG A 138 7.20 19.68 0.59
CA ARG A 138 7.78 20.25 -0.65
C ARG A 138 7.74 19.26 -1.82
N ALA A 139 8.09 17.99 -1.58
CA ALA A 139 7.99 16.95 -2.60
C ALA A 139 6.53 16.75 -3.05
N GLY A 140 5.59 16.75 -2.10
CA GLY A 140 4.16 16.66 -2.38
C GLY A 140 3.62 17.79 -3.23
N GLU A 141 4.08 19.04 -3.02
CA GLU A 141 3.73 20.18 -3.88
C GLU A 141 4.18 19.97 -5.33
N LYS A 142 5.44 19.53 -5.53
CA LYS A 142 5.98 19.25 -6.87
C LYS A 142 5.30 18.06 -7.53
N CYS A 143 5.04 17.01 -6.76
CA CYS A 143 4.32 15.83 -7.21
C CYS A 143 2.91 16.21 -7.72
N ARG A 144 2.18 17.01 -6.94
CA ARG A 144 0.86 17.53 -7.34
C ARG A 144 0.94 18.41 -8.58
N SER A 145 1.97 19.25 -8.71
CA SER A 145 2.17 20.10 -9.89
C SER A 145 2.40 19.28 -11.16
N ALA A 146 3.03 18.12 -11.06
CA ALA A 146 3.19 17.15 -12.15
C ALA A 146 1.92 16.30 -12.40
N GLY A 147 0.86 16.48 -11.60
CA GLY A 147 -0.39 15.71 -11.72
C GLY A 147 -0.31 14.30 -11.15
N LEU A 148 0.56 14.07 -10.17
CA LEU A 148 0.69 12.85 -9.38
C LEU A 148 0.23 13.08 -7.93
N SER A 149 -0.02 12.00 -7.20
CA SER A 149 -0.22 12.00 -5.75
C SER A 149 1.04 11.51 -5.05
N PHE A 150 1.40 12.14 -3.95
CA PHE A 150 2.59 11.77 -3.18
C PHE A 150 2.18 11.06 -1.89
N CYS A 151 2.84 9.95 -1.54
CA CYS A 151 2.60 9.20 -0.32
C CYS A 151 3.89 8.94 0.46
N TYR A 152 3.73 8.79 1.77
CA TYR A 152 4.73 8.22 2.68
C TYR A 152 4.38 6.75 2.93
N HIS A 153 5.37 5.86 2.96
CA HIS A 153 5.21 4.46 3.32
C HIS A 153 5.80 4.21 4.70
N ASN A 154 5.00 3.66 5.61
CA ASN A 154 5.44 3.40 6.98
C ASN A 154 6.14 2.06 7.14
N HIS A 155 7.05 2.03 8.12
CA HIS A 155 7.61 0.83 8.72
C HIS A 155 7.23 0.75 10.21
N ALA A 156 7.93 -0.08 10.97
CA ALA A 156 7.67 -0.21 12.40
C ALA A 156 8.35 0.88 13.24
N PHE A 157 9.51 1.41 12.80
CA PHE A 157 10.31 2.36 13.59
C PHE A 157 9.58 3.68 13.85
N GLU A 158 8.68 4.08 12.98
CA GLU A 158 7.91 5.32 13.15
C GLU A 158 6.99 5.26 14.37
N PHE A 159 6.64 4.07 14.81
CA PHE A 159 5.77 3.86 15.96
C PHE A 159 6.52 3.75 17.30
N GLU A 160 7.87 3.81 17.29
CA GLU A 160 8.66 3.77 18.50
C GLU A 160 8.34 4.99 19.38
N PRO A 161 7.97 4.80 20.69
CA PRO A 161 7.72 5.90 21.59
C PRO A 161 8.94 6.79 21.76
N MET A 162 8.78 8.10 21.56
CA MET A 162 9.84 9.09 21.64
C MET A 162 9.28 10.39 22.22
N GLU A 163 9.82 10.88 23.32
CA GLU A 163 9.48 12.18 23.93
C GLU A 163 7.97 12.41 24.13
N GLY A 164 7.23 11.36 24.54
CA GLY A 164 5.79 11.41 24.78
C GLY A 164 4.89 11.31 23.56
N THR A 165 5.46 11.11 22.36
CA THR A 165 4.74 10.87 21.09
C THR A 165 5.44 9.77 20.28
N THR A 166 5.24 9.73 18.96
CA THR A 166 5.95 8.83 18.06
C THR A 166 6.36 9.59 16.78
N PRO A 167 7.43 9.18 16.09
CA PRO A 167 7.78 9.69 14.75
C PRO A 167 6.58 9.65 13.78
N PHE A 168 5.77 8.60 13.83
CA PHE A 168 4.56 8.46 13.00
C PHE A 168 3.58 9.61 13.25
N GLN A 169 3.26 9.88 14.53
CA GLN A 169 2.33 10.96 14.88
C GLN A 169 2.87 12.31 14.43
N VAL A 170 4.18 12.56 14.65
CA VAL A 170 4.83 13.81 14.21
C VAL A 170 4.77 13.97 12.70
N LEU A 171 5.04 12.91 11.92
CA LEU A 171 4.91 12.94 10.46
C LEU A 171 3.47 13.25 10.03
N MET A 172 2.49 12.59 10.65
CA MET A 172 1.08 12.81 10.32
C MET A 172 0.61 14.21 10.66
N ASP A 173 1.06 14.78 11.77
CA ASP A 173 0.66 16.13 12.23
C ASP A 173 1.39 17.23 11.46
N SER A 174 2.65 17.00 11.04
CA SER A 174 3.51 18.00 10.39
C SER A 174 3.41 17.98 8.85
N THR A 175 2.74 17.00 8.26
CA THR A 175 2.53 16.95 6.81
C THR A 175 1.11 17.36 6.43
N ASP A 176 0.98 18.18 5.38
CA ASP A 176 -0.33 18.54 4.82
C ASP A 176 -0.97 17.31 4.16
N LYS A 177 -2.12 16.89 4.67
CA LYS A 177 -2.88 15.73 4.15
C LYS A 177 -3.33 15.87 2.70
N LYS A 178 -3.32 17.09 2.14
CA LYS A 178 -3.61 17.34 0.71
C LYS A 178 -2.38 17.17 -0.17
N LEU A 179 -1.20 17.11 0.43
CA LEU A 179 0.09 16.97 -0.26
C LEU A 179 0.70 15.60 -0.06
N VAL A 180 0.55 15.04 1.16
CA VAL A 180 1.20 13.79 1.57
C VAL A 180 0.14 12.81 2.07
N GLY A 181 -0.20 11.85 1.23
CA GLY A 181 -0.98 10.68 1.62
C GLY A 181 -0.13 9.66 2.40
N LEU A 182 -0.77 8.60 2.84
CA LEU A 182 -0.10 7.44 3.43
C LEU A 182 -0.33 6.22 2.54
N GLU A 183 0.73 5.56 2.15
CA GLU A 183 0.71 4.15 1.76
C GLU A 183 0.91 3.34 3.02
N MET A 184 -0.20 2.84 3.58
CA MET A 184 -0.13 2.11 4.84
C MET A 184 0.34 0.67 4.61
N ASP A 185 1.40 0.28 5.29
CA ASP A 185 1.83 -1.11 5.37
C ASP A 185 1.23 -1.78 6.61
N VAL A 186 0.32 -2.73 6.37
CA VAL A 186 -0.43 -3.45 7.41
C VAL A 186 0.49 -4.31 8.28
N PHE A 187 1.52 -4.94 7.71
CA PHE A 187 2.47 -5.77 8.43
C PHE A 187 3.26 -4.93 9.45
N TRP A 188 3.83 -3.83 9.01
CA TRP A 188 4.66 -2.99 9.88
C TRP A 188 3.86 -2.30 10.98
N VAL A 189 2.62 -1.88 10.70
CA VAL A 189 1.68 -1.41 11.74
C VAL A 189 1.44 -2.50 12.78
N SER A 190 1.21 -3.75 12.34
CA SER A 190 0.95 -4.89 13.22
C SER A 190 2.20 -5.32 14.01
N VAL A 191 3.41 -5.25 13.41
CA VAL A 191 4.69 -5.53 14.08
C VAL A 191 4.94 -4.52 15.20
N ALA A 192 4.58 -3.25 14.98
CA ALA A 192 4.66 -2.20 15.99
C ALA A 192 3.56 -2.29 17.07
N GLY A 193 2.69 -3.31 17.04
CA GLY A 193 1.69 -3.56 18.07
C GLY A 193 0.41 -2.74 17.92
N HIS A 194 0.18 -2.11 16.76
CA HIS A 194 -1.03 -1.36 16.48
C HIS A 194 -2.01 -2.19 15.65
N ASP A 195 -3.32 -1.88 15.79
CA ASP A 195 -4.37 -2.46 14.95
C ASP A 195 -4.50 -1.65 13.65
N PRO A 196 -4.22 -2.27 12.47
CA PRO A 196 -4.31 -1.56 11.20
C PRO A 196 -5.71 -1.04 10.88
N ALA A 197 -6.75 -1.76 11.28
CA ALA A 197 -8.14 -1.34 11.03
C ALA A 197 -8.51 -0.08 11.85
N GLU A 198 -8.06 -0.01 13.11
CA GLU A 198 -8.24 1.19 13.92
C GLU A 198 -7.46 2.39 13.35
N LEU A 199 -6.23 2.15 12.89
CA LEU A 199 -5.39 3.20 12.31
C LEU A 199 -5.99 3.73 11.00
N LEU A 200 -6.51 2.85 10.15
CA LEU A 200 -7.26 3.22 8.93
C LEU A 200 -8.44 4.14 9.26
N GLY A 201 -9.21 3.80 10.31
CA GLY A 201 -10.34 4.63 10.75
C GLY A 201 -9.90 6.04 11.17
N LYS A 202 -8.78 6.15 11.90
CA LYS A 202 -8.23 7.45 12.35
C LYS A 202 -7.70 8.29 11.19
N LEU A 203 -7.23 7.65 10.11
CA LEU A 203 -6.62 8.31 8.94
C LEU A 203 -7.54 8.33 7.72
N SER A 204 -8.85 8.21 7.92
CA SER A 204 -9.83 8.23 6.82
C SER A 204 -9.62 9.40 5.86
N GLY A 205 -9.62 9.10 4.56
CA GLY A 205 -9.37 10.07 3.49
C GLY A 205 -7.90 10.42 3.26
N ARG A 206 -6.95 9.79 3.98
CA ARG A 206 -5.52 10.03 3.85
C ARG A 206 -4.73 8.82 3.35
N VAL A 207 -5.35 7.65 3.24
CA VAL A 207 -4.70 6.37 2.88
C VAL A 207 -5.21 5.90 1.53
N PRO A 208 -4.68 6.39 0.39
CA PRO A 208 -5.08 5.91 -0.92
C PRO A 208 -4.53 4.53 -1.27
N LEU A 209 -3.38 4.15 -0.73
CA LEU A 209 -2.65 2.92 -1.01
C LEU A 209 -2.52 2.06 0.25
N LEU A 210 -2.71 0.75 0.12
CA LEU A 210 -2.58 -0.21 1.21
C LEU A 210 -1.70 -1.38 0.80
N HIS A 211 -0.60 -1.60 1.51
CA HIS A 211 0.20 -2.81 1.37
C HIS A 211 -0.41 -3.96 2.14
N LEU A 212 -0.79 -5.01 1.41
CA LEU A 212 -1.27 -6.28 1.94
C LEU A 212 -0.06 -7.18 2.15
N LYS A 213 0.39 -7.25 3.40
CA LYS A 213 1.55 -8.02 3.84
C LYS A 213 1.19 -8.72 5.15
N ASP A 214 1.22 -10.06 5.19
CA ASP A 214 0.75 -10.83 6.34
C ASP A 214 1.88 -11.22 7.28
N LYS A 215 1.53 -11.51 8.53
CA LYS A 215 2.44 -11.68 9.65
C LYS A 215 2.29 -13.04 10.33
N GLU A 216 3.43 -13.71 10.61
CA GLU A 216 3.46 -14.90 11.47
C GLU A 216 2.97 -14.58 12.90
N LYS A 217 2.26 -15.55 13.49
CA LYS A 217 1.60 -15.44 14.80
C LYS A 217 2.57 -14.99 15.92
N ASP A 218 3.72 -15.63 15.99
CA ASP A 218 4.67 -15.43 17.08
C ASP A 218 5.72 -14.33 16.79
N THR A 219 5.43 -13.47 15.80
CA THR A 219 6.30 -12.31 15.53
C THR A 219 6.25 -11.34 16.70
N PRO A 220 7.39 -11.10 17.38
CA PRO A 220 7.41 -10.21 18.54
C PRO A 220 7.11 -8.78 18.14
N LEU A 221 6.54 -7.99 19.07
CA LEU A 221 6.44 -6.55 18.96
C LEU A 221 7.85 -5.95 18.85
N MET A 222 8.07 -5.11 17.85
CA MET A 222 9.33 -4.38 17.70
C MET A 222 9.16 -3.12 16.85
N TYR A 223 10.13 -2.22 17.02
CA TYR A 223 10.21 -0.95 16.28
C TYR A 223 11.41 -0.92 15.32
N LYS A 224 11.85 -2.09 14.86
CA LYS A 224 13.00 -2.25 13.96
C LYS A 224 12.62 -3.15 12.81
N GLU A 225 13.28 -2.99 11.67
CA GLU A 225 13.03 -3.81 10.48
C GLU A 225 13.77 -5.16 10.53
N ALA A 226 14.51 -5.44 11.61
CA ALA A 226 15.26 -6.68 11.82
C ALA A 226 14.34 -7.82 12.29
N VAL A 227 13.21 -8.01 11.63
CA VAL A 227 12.31 -9.15 11.87
C VAL A 227 12.89 -10.42 11.24
N ALA A 228 12.58 -11.57 11.83
CA ALA A 228 12.97 -12.87 11.26
C ALA A 228 12.36 -13.03 9.86
N ARG A 229 13.08 -13.67 8.93
CA ARG A 229 12.56 -13.94 7.58
C ARG A 229 11.22 -14.70 7.59
N THR A 230 11.04 -15.57 8.59
CA THR A 230 9.84 -16.37 8.81
C THR A 230 8.64 -15.55 9.31
N ALA A 231 8.86 -14.28 9.71
CA ALA A 231 7.79 -13.38 10.13
C ALA A 231 6.85 -12.98 8.99
N PHE A 232 7.36 -12.99 7.76
CA PHE A 232 6.58 -12.66 6.57
C PHE A 232 5.81 -13.87 6.07
N LYS A 233 4.51 -13.72 5.87
CA LYS A 233 3.61 -14.75 5.35
C LYS A 233 2.91 -14.27 4.09
N GLU A 234 2.52 -15.21 3.27
CA GLU A 234 1.57 -14.99 2.21
C GLU A 234 0.26 -14.47 2.78
N VAL A 235 -0.37 -13.52 2.09
CA VAL A 235 -1.65 -12.94 2.55
C VAL A 235 -2.70 -14.03 2.73
N GLY A 236 -3.26 -14.10 3.95
CA GLY A 236 -4.22 -15.12 4.38
C GLY A 236 -3.57 -16.35 5.04
N HIS A 237 -2.25 -16.42 5.13
CA HIS A 237 -1.53 -17.49 5.80
C HIS A 237 -0.91 -17.07 7.14
N GLY A 238 -1.11 -15.81 7.52
CA GLY A 238 -0.68 -15.23 8.79
C GLY A 238 -1.83 -15.03 9.77
N VAL A 239 -1.72 -13.99 10.60
CA VAL A 239 -2.66 -13.70 11.69
C VAL A 239 -3.44 -12.40 11.52
N ILE A 240 -3.27 -11.69 10.43
CA ILE A 240 -3.98 -10.45 10.18
C ILE A 240 -5.44 -10.74 9.84
N ASP A 241 -6.37 -10.08 10.54
CA ASP A 241 -7.79 -10.16 10.25
C ASP A 241 -8.14 -9.36 8.99
N TRP A 242 -7.95 -9.99 7.83
CA TRP A 242 -8.14 -9.36 6.53
C TRP A 242 -9.57 -8.85 6.30
N PRO A 243 -10.64 -9.58 6.65
CA PRO A 243 -12.00 -9.02 6.56
C PRO A 243 -12.15 -7.72 7.34
N LYS A 244 -11.63 -7.65 8.57
CA LYS A 244 -11.68 -6.43 9.40
C LYS A 244 -10.88 -5.29 8.77
N VAL A 245 -9.66 -5.57 8.34
CA VAL A 245 -8.76 -4.57 7.71
C VAL A 245 -9.37 -4.04 6.42
N LEU A 246 -9.87 -4.91 5.53
CA LEU A 246 -10.42 -4.50 4.23
C LEU A 246 -11.74 -3.73 4.37
N ASN A 247 -12.59 -4.07 5.35
CA ASN A 247 -13.77 -3.26 5.65
C ASN A 247 -13.40 -1.86 6.14
N ALA A 248 -12.40 -1.75 7.01
CA ALA A 248 -11.89 -0.46 7.47
C ALA A 248 -11.25 0.32 6.31
N ALA A 249 -10.46 -0.33 5.47
CA ALA A 249 -9.81 0.27 4.30
C ALA A 249 -10.84 0.85 3.30
N ALA A 250 -11.86 0.07 2.98
CA ALA A 250 -12.93 0.53 2.09
C ALA A 250 -13.69 1.73 2.67
N SER A 251 -13.92 1.73 4.00
CA SER A 251 -14.57 2.85 4.70
C SER A 251 -13.67 4.08 4.79
N ALA A 252 -12.35 3.88 4.88
CA ALA A 252 -11.36 4.95 4.90
C ALA A 252 -11.06 5.57 3.52
N GLY A 253 -11.56 4.97 2.42
CA GLY A 253 -11.37 5.47 1.06
C GLY A 253 -10.10 4.96 0.37
N VAL A 254 -9.54 3.83 0.82
CA VAL A 254 -8.43 3.15 0.12
C VAL A 254 -8.89 2.77 -1.29
N SER A 255 -8.07 3.07 -2.28
CA SER A 255 -8.38 2.83 -3.71
C SER A 255 -7.50 1.78 -4.37
N HIS A 256 -6.29 1.55 -3.85
CA HIS A 256 -5.36 0.56 -4.39
C HIS A 256 -4.86 -0.38 -3.30
N TYR A 257 -4.91 -1.66 -3.59
CA TYR A 257 -4.53 -2.76 -2.70
C TYR A 257 -3.37 -3.51 -3.33
N ILE A 258 -2.20 -3.47 -2.70
CA ILE A 258 -0.94 -3.91 -3.28
C ILE A 258 -0.34 -5.01 -2.40
N VAL A 259 -0.21 -6.21 -2.95
CA VAL A 259 0.44 -7.32 -2.25
C VAL A 259 1.95 -7.12 -2.26
N GLU A 260 2.55 -7.27 -1.09
CA GLU A 260 4.00 -7.30 -0.92
C GLU A 260 4.43 -8.38 0.08
N GLN A 261 5.63 -8.95 -0.13
CA GLN A 261 6.28 -9.83 0.83
C GLN A 261 7.80 -9.64 0.73
N ASP A 262 8.41 -9.04 1.77
CA ASP A 262 9.85 -8.71 1.74
C ASP A 262 10.74 -9.95 1.72
N GLN A 263 10.29 -11.03 2.36
CA GLN A 263 11.00 -12.30 2.40
C GLN A 263 10.03 -13.44 2.08
N THR A 264 10.32 -14.19 1.05
CA THR A 264 9.56 -15.39 0.68
C THR A 264 10.30 -16.65 1.13
N PRO A 265 9.59 -17.71 1.51
CA PRO A 265 10.22 -18.97 1.93
C PRO A 265 10.92 -19.72 0.77
N GLY A 266 10.50 -19.45 -0.47
CA GLY A 266 10.99 -20.10 -1.68
C GLY A 266 10.83 -19.19 -2.90
N ASP A 267 10.23 -19.72 -3.96
CA ASP A 267 9.93 -18.96 -5.18
C ASP A 267 8.96 -17.82 -4.90
N PRO A 268 9.36 -16.54 -5.11
CA PRO A 268 8.48 -15.41 -4.85
C PRO A 268 7.22 -15.38 -5.74
N LEU A 269 7.26 -15.98 -6.94
CA LEU A 269 6.09 -16.11 -7.79
C LEU A 269 5.05 -17.07 -7.19
N GLU A 270 5.50 -18.11 -6.49
CA GLU A 270 4.59 -19.01 -5.78
C GLU A 270 3.93 -18.30 -4.59
N SER A 271 4.69 -17.53 -3.80
CA SER A 271 4.13 -16.71 -2.72
C SER A 271 3.11 -15.70 -3.23
N LEU A 272 3.39 -15.04 -4.35
CA LEU A 272 2.42 -14.14 -5.00
C LEU A 272 1.15 -14.85 -5.47
N ARG A 273 1.27 -16.09 -5.98
CA ARG A 273 0.12 -16.90 -6.41
C ARG A 273 -0.79 -17.26 -5.24
N GLN A 274 -0.21 -17.64 -4.10
CA GLN A 274 -0.96 -17.96 -2.88
C GLN A 274 -1.70 -16.73 -2.33
N SER A 275 -1.00 -15.60 -2.21
CA SER A 275 -1.60 -14.33 -1.78
C SER A 275 -2.74 -13.88 -2.70
N PHE A 276 -2.55 -13.95 -4.02
CA PHE A 276 -3.59 -13.64 -5.00
C PHE A 276 -4.80 -14.57 -4.87
N ALA A 277 -4.55 -15.87 -4.75
CA ALA A 277 -5.63 -16.87 -4.65
C ALA A 277 -6.50 -16.68 -3.41
N TYR A 278 -5.93 -16.20 -2.31
CA TYR A 278 -6.69 -15.84 -1.11
C TYR A 278 -7.47 -14.54 -1.30
N VAL A 279 -6.78 -13.44 -1.62
CA VAL A 279 -7.37 -12.10 -1.67
C VAL A 279 -8.47 -11.99 -2.73
N SER A 280 -8.27 -12.60 -3.90
CA SER A 280 -9.25 -12.54 -5.01
C SER A 280 -10.58 -13.25 -4.72
N LYS A 281 -10.61 -14.10 -3.71
CA LYS A 281 -11.83 -14.83 -3.28
C LYS A 281 -12.45 -14.29 -2.00
N LEU A 282 -11.72 -13.39 -1.32
CA LEU A 282 -12.15 -12.87 -0.02
C LEU A 282 -13.36 -11.94 -0.19
N ASN A 283 -14.44 -12.26 0.52
CA ASN A 283 -15.61 -11.39 0.70
C ASN A 283 -15.50 -10.70 2.07
N TYR A 284 -15.71 -9.38 2.13
CA TYR A 284 -15.64 -8.59 3.36
C TYR A 284 -16.69 -7.49 3.41
#